data_b167d05c068f95313799f50fbd9e0bb6
#
_entry.id   b167d05c068f95313799f50fbd9e0bb6
#
_cell.length_a   1.000
_cell.length_b   1.000
_cell.length_c   1.000
_cell.angle_alpha   90.00
_cell.angle_beta   90.00
_cell.angle_gamma   90.00
#
_symmetry.space_group_name_H-M   'P 1'
#
loop_
_entity.id
_entity.type
_entity.pdbx_description
1 polymer ?
#
loop_
_entity_poly.entity_id
_entity_poly.type
_entity_poly.pdbx_seq_one_letter_code
_entity_poly.pdbx_strand_id
1 'polypeptide(L)'
;MSIFLASAVILIQIATGALLLLLIPQINIRSKYAITGLGLAIGTLLSMLSSVLLNSTILASMAWVIPTIFVAFICTLRIFALRERLRELQVPRNESIAVAVGLAAGLILLAINWIRVPLSSIRIGSSVDMYFLEALSRGISQFGPDHSILMSGGNLRYHWFTYGWAGELTQVAGL
;
A
#
# COMPACT_ATOMS: atom_id res chain seq x y z
N MET A 1 6.23 17.41 5.09
CA MET A 1 5.05 16.84 5.77
C MET A 1 4.46 15.67 5.00
N SER A 2 4.31 15.76 3.69
CA SER A 2 3.72 14.74 2.82
C SER A 2 4.38 13.35 2.87
N ILE A 3 5.72 13.26 2.84
CA ILE A 3 6.45 11.97 2.88
C ILE A 3 6.19 11.22 4.19
N PHE A 4 6.11 11.92 5.32
CA PHE A 4 5.80 11.30 6.60
C PHE A 4 4.39 10.71 6.62
N LEU A 5 3.41 11.41 6.04
CA LEU A 5 2.04 10.91 5.96
C LEU A 5 1.95 9.69 5.06
N ALA A 6 2.57 9.72 3.87
CA ALA A 6 2.62 8.56 2.98
C ALA A 6 3.29 7.35 3.66
N SER A 7 4.41 7.57 4.36
CA SER A 7 5.08 6.52 5.12
C SER A 7 4.19 5.96 6.24
N ALA A 8 3.45 6.81 6.93
CA ALA A 8 2.52 6.40 7.98
C ALA A 8 1.39 5.52 7.41
N VAL A 9 0.83 5.87 6.25
CA VAL A 9 -0.19 5.06 5.57
C VAL A 9 0.36 3.67 5.24
N ILE A 10 1.56 3.59 4.65
CA ILE A 10 2.22 2.33 4.33
C ILE A 10 2.43 1.48 5.60
N LEU A 11 2.91 2.09 6.68
CA LEU A 11 3.10 1.39 7.96
C LEU A 11 1.77 0.88 8.55
N ILE A 12 0.70 1.66 8.44
CA ILE A 12 -0.64 1.26 8.85
C ILE A 12 -1.12 0.07 8.02
N GLN A 13 -0.94 0.10 6.71
CA GLN A 13 -1.29 -1.01 5.81
C GLN A 13 -0.50 -2.27 6.15
N ILE A 14 0.82 -2.17 6.37
CA ILE A 14 1.66 -3.30 6.82
C ILE A 14 1.12 -3.88 8.13
N ALA A 15 0.87 -3.03 9.12
CA ALA A 15 0.39 -3.45 10.42
C ALA A 15 -0.99 -4.14 10.32
N THR A 16 -1.91 -3.57 9.55
CA THR A 16 -3.26 -4.13 9.34
C THR A 16 -3.20 -5.54 8.75
N GLY A 17 -2.46 -5.72 7.67
CA GLY A 17 -2.34 -7.03 7.03
C GLY A 17 -1.55 -8.04 7.88
N ALA A 18 -0.48 -7.61 8.56
CA ALA A 18 0.30 -8.46 9.45
C ALA A 18 -0.53 -8.94 10.65
N LEU A 19 -1.28 -8.04 11.29
CA LEU A 19 -2.16 -8.38 12.41
C LEU A 19 -3.27 -9.33 11.96
N LEU A 20 -3.87 -9.11 10.79
CA LEU A 20 -4.87 -10.01 10.25
C LEU A 20 -4.31 -11.41 10.03
N LEU A 21 -3.10 -11.54 9.46
CA LEU A 21 -2.43 -12.83 9.28
C LEU A 21 -2.19 -13.55 10.60
N LEU A 22 -1.78 -12.82 11.64
CA LEU A 22 -1.56 -13.38 12.98
C LEU A 22 -2.85 -13.83 13.67
N LEU A 23 -3.99 -13.23 13.32
CA LEU A 23 -5.29 -13.62 13.86
C LEU A 23 -5.85 -14.92 13.25
N ILE A 24 -5.33 -15.35 12.10
CA ILE A 24 -5.78 -16.58 11.41
C ILE A 24 -4.96 -17.77 11.94
N PRO A 25 -5.58 -18.70 12.71
CA PRO A 25 -4.83 -19.77 13.37
C PRO A 25 -4.18 -20.76 12.40
N GLN A 26 -4.79 -20.95 11.23
CA GLN A 26 -4.33 -21.87 10.19
C GLN A 26 -3.05 -21.39 9.50
N ILE A 27 -2.73 -20.11 9.58
CA ILE A 27 -1.55 -19.53 8.96
C ILE A 27 -0.38 -19.61 9.95
N ASN A 28 0.57 -20.50 9.69
CA ASN A 28 1.75 -20.70 10.54
C ASN A 28 2.99 -20.00 9.93
N ILE A 29 2.99 -18.69 9.89
CA ILE A 29 4.15 -17.90 9.46
C ILE A 29 4.93 -17.48 10.71
N ARG A 30 6.20 -17.90 10.80
CA ARG A 30 7.09 -17.58 11.91
C ARG A 30 8.12 -16.50 11.56
N SER A 31 8.33 -16.21 10.29
CA SER A 31 9.26 -15.18 9.83
C SER A 31 8.66 -13.78 9.97
N LYS A 32 9.38 -12.88 10.64
CA LYS A 32 9.01 -11.45 10.71
C LYS A 32 9.02 -10.80 9.33
N TYR A 33 9.95 -11.16 8.47
CA TYR A 33 10.03 -10.62 7.11
C TYR A 33 8.85 -11.06 6.24
N ALA A 34 8.53 -12.36 6.30
CA ALA A 34 7.40 -12.89 5.55
C ALA A 34 6.07 -12.27 5.99
N ILE A 35 5.86 -12.11 7.31
CA ILE A 35 4.66 -11.45 7.85
C ILE A 35 4.59 -9.97 7.45
N THR A 36 5.71 -9.26 7.43
CA THR A 36 5.76 -7.85 7.01
C THR A 36 5.45 -7.70 5.53
N GLY A 37 6.09 -8.52 4.67
CA GLY A 37 5.86 -8.48 3.23
C GLY A 37 4.44 -8.85 2.83
N LEU A 38 3.92 -9.95 3.35
CA LEU A 38 2.53 -10.37 3.13
C LEU A 38 1.55 -9.38 3.78
N GLY A 39 1.93 -8.82 4.93
CA GLY A 39 1.16 -7.79 5.61
C GLY A 39 0.97 -6.56 4.75
N LEU A 40 2.03 -6.09 4.08
CA LEU A 40 1.92 -4.99 3.13
C LEU A 40 0.95 -5.35 1.99
N ALA A 41 1.12 -6.50 1.37
CA ALA A 41 0.27 -6.91 0.24
C ALA A 41 -1.21 -7.01 0.63
N ILE A 42 -1.51 -7.65 1.76
CA ILE A 42 -2.88 -7.82 2.25
C ILE A 42 -3.46 -6.50 2.74
N GLY A 43 -2.69 -5.71 3.49
CA GLY A 43 -3.14 -4.43 4.00
C GLY A 43 -3.45 -3.43 2.90
N THR A 44 -2.60 -3.36 1.87
CA THR A 44 -2.85 -2.55 0.66
C THR A 44 -4.11 -3.01 -0.07
N LEU A 45 -4.26 -4.34 -0.25
CA LEU A 45 -5.44 -4.90 -0.91
C LEU A 45 -6.73 -4.54 -0.16
N LEU A 46 -6.74 -4.69 1.17
CA LEU A 46 -7.90 -4.36 2.00
C LEU A 46 -8.22 -2.86 1.97
N SER A 47 -7.20 -2.01 2.06
CA SER A 47 -7.35 -0.56 1.96
C SER A 47 -7.99 -0.17 0.63
N MET A 48 -7.47 -0.69 -0.48
CA MET A 48 -7.99 -0.42 -1.82
C MET A 48 -9.40 -0.95 -2.03
N LEU A 49 -9.70 -2.17 -1.59
CA LEU A 49 -11.05 -2.72 -1.68
C LEU A 49 -12.06 -1.89 -0.87
N SER A 50 -11.67 -1.48 0.32
CA SER A 50 -12.50 -0.60 1.16
C SER A 50 -12.74 0.74 0.49
N SER A 51 -11.71 1.35 -0.10
CA SER A 51 -11.81 2.63 -0.81
C SER A 51 -12.74 2.52 -2.02
N VAL A 52 -12.65 1.45 -2.80
CA VAL A 52 -13.54 1.20 -3.94
C VAL A 52 -14.99 0.97 -3.49
N LEU A 53 -15.21 0.13 -2.49
CA LEU A 53 -16.55 -0.21 -2.02
C LEU A 53 -17.29 0.99 -1.38
N LEU A 54 -16.54 1.88 -0.75
CA LEU A 54 -17.11 3.00 0.00
C LEU A 54 -17.00 4.34 -0.74
N ASN A 55 -16.49 4.35 -1.97
CA ASN A 55 -16.26 5.57 -2.76
C ASN A 55 -17.50 6.44 -2.94
N SER A 56 -18.69 5.83 -3.06
CA SER A 56 -19.97 6.53 -3.22
C SER A 56 -20.67 6.87 -1.89
N THR A 57 -20.01 6.65 -0.75
CA THR A 57 -20.60 6.87 0.57
C THR A 57 -19.99 8.09 1.27
N ILE A 58 -20.65 8.54 2.35
CA ILE A 58 -20.11 9.59 3.23
C ILE A 58 -18.78 9.20 3.89
N LEU A 59 -18.40 7.92 3.87
CA LEU A 59 -17.18 7.38 4.45
C LEU A 59 -16.02 7.34 3.45
N ALA A 60 -16.19 7.80 2.21
CA ALA A 60 -15.18 7.72 1.16
C ALA A 60 -13.80 8.24 1.60
N SER A 61 -13.74 9.38 2.28
CA SER A 61 -12.47 9.98 2.74
C SER A 61 -11.75 9.17 3.81
N MET A 62 -12.44 8.29 4.53
CA MET A 62 -11.90 7.44 5.59
C MET A 62 -11.87 5.95 5.19
N ALA A 63 -12.30 5.63 3.99
CA ALA A 63 -12.48 4.25 3.54
C ALA A 63 -11.17 3.44 3.66
N TRP A 64 -10.03 4.03 3.38
CA TRP A 64 -8.71 3.40 3.44
C TRP A 64 -8.31 2.93 4.85
N VAL A 65 -8.82 3.58 5.91
CA VAL A 65 -8.47 3.25 7.30
C VAL A 65 -9.49 2.29 7.96
N ILE A 66 -10.66 2.10 7.37
CA ILE A 66 -11.71 1.23 7.93
C ILE A 66 -11.23 -0.20 8.21
N PRO A 67 -10.50 -0.88 7.29
CA PRO A 67 -9.96 -2.21 7.57
C PRO A 67 -9.04 -2.22 8.80
N THR A 68 -8.26 -1.18 9.01
CA THR A 68 -7.37 -1.03 10.16
C THR A 68 -8.17 -0.98 11.46
N ILE A 69 -9.23 -0.18 11.50
CA ILE A 69 -10.11 -0.07 12.68
C ILE A 69 -10.73 -1.42 13.00
N PHE A 70 -11.22 -2.13 11.98
CA PHE A 70 -11.84 -3.44 12.13
C PHE A 70 -10.84 -4.49 12.65
N VAL A 71 -9.65 -4.55 12.07
CA VAL A 71 -8.59 -5.46 12.52
C VAL A 71 -8.14 -5.12 13.93
N ALA A 72 -7.96 -3.84 14.27
CA ALA A 72 -7.61 -3.41 15.61
C ALA A 72 -8.66 -3.83 16.64
N PHE A 73 -9.93 -3.69 16.31
CA PHE A 73 -11.04 -4.17 17.17
C PHE A 73 -10.95 -5.67 17.42
N ILE A 74 -10.74 -6.50 16.37
CA ILE A 74 -10.57 -7.95 16.55
C ILE A 74 -9.33 -8.26 17.39
N CYS A 75 -8.22 -7.52 17.20
CA CYS A 75 -7.01 -7.69 17.99
C CYS A 75 -7.23 -7.46 19.48
N THR A 76 -8.05 -6.46 19.84
CA THR A 76 -8.38 -6.22 21.26
C THR A 76 -9.14 -7.39 21.87
N LEU A 77 -10.05 -8.00 21.14
CA LEU A 77 -10.80 -9.18 21.59
C LEU A 77 -9.93 -10.44 21.70
N ARG A 78 -8.86 -10.54 20.93
CA ARG A 78 -7.97 -11.70 20.86
C ARG A 78 -6.53 -11.41 21.33
N ILE A 79 -6.38 -10.46 22.23
CA ILE A 79 -5.06 -9.95 22.66
C ILE A 79 -4.11 -11.03 23.18
N PHE A 80 -4.62 -12.03 23.90
CA PHE A 80 -3.81 -13.11 24.45
C PHE A 80 -3.27 -14.03 23.34
N ALA A 81 -4.12 -14.46 22.42
CA ALA A 81 -3.71 -15.27 21.28
C ALA A 81 -2.70 -14.53 20.38
N LEU A 82 -2.93 -13.24 20.17
CA LEU A 82 -2.02 -12.38 19.41
C LEU A 82 -0.64 -12.28 20.08
N ARG A 83 -0.59 -12.12 21.42
CA ARG A 83 0.67 -12.07 22.18
C ARG A 83 1.50 -13.35 22.02
N GLU A 84 0.87 -14.50 22.08
CA GLU A 84 1.57 -15.79 21.87
C GLU A 84 2.16 -15.86 20.46
N ARG A 85 1.38 -15.56 19.45
CA ARG A 85 1.82 -15.53 18.05
C ARG A 85 2.97 -14.56 17.80
N LEU A 86 2.92 -13.37 18.39
CA LEU A 86 4.00 -12.37 18.28
C LEU A 86 5.32 -12.87 18.89
N ARG A 87 5.24 -13.66 19.97
CA ARG A 87 6.44 -14.25 20.61
C ARG A 87 7.08 -15.36 19.77
N GLU A 88 6.30 -16.04 18.94
CA GLU A 88 6.79 -17.09 18.04
C GLU A 88 7.53 -16.54 16.81
N LEU A 89 7.38 -15.24 16.52
CA LEU A 89 8.01 -14.62 15.36
C LEU A 89 9.53 -14.55 15.50
N GLN A 90 10.22 -15.06 14.50
CA GLN A 90 11.68 -15.12 14.43
C GLN A 90 12.23 -14.20 13.32
N VAL A 91 13.50 -13.91 13.41
CA VAL A 91 14.27 -13.21 12.36
C VAL A 91 15.32 -14.22 11.83
N PRO A 92 14.98 -15.04 10.84
CA PRO A 92 15.92 -16.02 10.31
C PRO A 92 17.10 -15.33 9.64
N ARG A 93 18.32 -15.77 9.95
CA ARG A 93 19.54 -15.15 9.41
C ARG A 93 19.61 -15.15 7.89
N ASN A 94 19.21 -16.25 7.28
CA ASN A 94 19.20 -16.38 5.81
C ASN A 94 18.23 -15.39 5.15
N GLU A 95 17.07 -15.19 5.73
CA GLU A 95 16.10 -14.21 5.25
C GLU A 95 16.61 -12.77 5.46
N SER A 96 17.32 -12.52 6.58
CA SER A 96 17.93 -11.19 6.82
C SER A 96 18.94 -10.85 5.73
N ILE A 97 19.75 -11.80 5.31
CA ILE A 97 20.72 -11.62 4.21
C ILE A 97 19.98 -11.36 2.90
N ALA A 98 18.94 -12.17 2.58
CA ALA A 98 18.16 -12.00 1.36
C ALA A 98 17.47 -10.62 1.31
N VAL A 99 16.90 -10.17 2.43
CA VAL A 99 16.27 -8.84 2.54
C VAL A 99 17.33 -7.74 2.37
N ALA A 100 18.50 -7.87 3.01
CA ALA A 100 19.57 -6.88 2.88
C ALA A 100 20.07 -6.78 1.42
N VAL A 101 20.26 -7.91 0.75
CA VAL A 101 20.63 -7.94 -0.68
C VAL A 101 19.56 -7.34 -1.56
N GLY A 102 18.28 -7.68 -1.31
CA GLY A 102 17.14 -7.11 -2.05
C GLY A 102 17.03 -5.60 -1.88
N LEU A 103 17.20 -5.09 -0.66
CA LEU A 103 17.20 -3.65 -0.38
C LEU A 103 18.38 -2.95 -1.07
N ALA A 104 19.59 -3.53 -0.98
CA ALA A 104 20.78 -2.98 -1.66
C ALA A 104 20.57 -2.93 -3.18
N ALA A 105 20.07 -4.00 -3.78
CA ALA A 105 19.75 -4.03 -5.22
C ALA A 105 18.69 -2.98 -5.59
N GLY A 106 17.63 -2.86 -4.79
CA GLY A 106 16.58 -1.84 -4.98
C GLY A 106 17.14 -0.41 -4.91
N LEU A 107 17.99 -0.12 -3.92
CA LEU A 107 18.65 1.18 -3.79
C LEU A 107 19.60 1.47 -4.97
N ILE A 108 20.35 0.46 -5.45
CA ILE A 108 21.21 0.62 -6.64
C ILE A 108 20.37 0.92 -7.87
N LEU A 109 19.29 0.19 -8.09
CA LEU A 109 18.37 0.45 -9.22
C LEU A 109 17.74 1.83 -9.12
N LEU A 110 17.32 2.24 -7.93
CA LEU A 110 16.79 3.58 -7.69
C LEU A 110 17.85 4.66 -8.00
N ALA A 111 19.07 4.48 -7.53
CA ALA A 111 20.19 5.40 -7.78
C ALA A 111 20.51 5.49 -9.29
N ILE A 112 20.54 4.37 -10.00
CA ILE A 112 20.76 4.34 -11.46
C ILE A 112 19.65 5.11 -12.18
N ASN A 113 18.39 4.88 -11.81
CA ASN A 113 17.26 5.61 -12.39
C ASN A 113 17.32 7.10 -12.05
N TRP A 114 17.71 7.45 -10.83
CA TRP A 114 17.87 8.84 -10.41
C TRP A 114 18.95 9.58 -11.20
N ILE A 115 20.08 8.93 -11.48
CA ILE A 115 21.17 9.49 -12.29
C ILE A 115 20.74 9.66 -13.75
N ARG A 116 19.97 8.71 -14.31
CA ARG A 116 19.51 8.73 -15.70
C ARG A 116 18.39 9.73 -15.95
N VAL A 117 17.55 9.98 -14.95
CA VAL A 117 16.39 10.88 -15.04
C VAL A 117 16.47 11.89 -13.91
N PRO A 118 17.29 12.95 -14.02
CA PRO A 118 17.39 13.95 -13.00
C PRO A 118 16.03 14.62 -12.75
N LEU A 119 15.73 14.91 -11.49
CA LEU A 119 14.46 15.52 -11.05
C LEU A 119 14.07 16.78 -11.84
N SER A 120 15.05 17.52 -12.36
CA SER A 120 14.83 18.67 -13.23
C SER A 120 14.16 18.28 -14.54
N SER A 121 14.47 17.11 -15.10
CA SER A 121 13.86 16.62 -16.35
C SER A 121 12.47 16.01 -16.12
N ILE A 122 12.17 15.52 -14.91
CA ILE A 122 10.82 15.09 -14.54
C ILE A 122 9.85 16.26 -14.53
N ARG A 123 10.32 17.47 -14.16
CA ARG A 123 9.48 18.68 -14.17
C ARG A 123 9.28 19.32 -15.54
N ILE A 124 10.17 19.12 -16.49
CA ILE A 124 10.23 19.92 -17.73
C ILE A 124 9.99 19.10 -19.00
N GLY A 125 10.04 17.76 -18.94
CA GLY A 125 9.98 16.96 -20.17
C GLY A 125 9.83 15.47 -19.91
N SER A 126 9.35 15.12 -18.72
CA SER A 126 8.99 13.75 -18.47
C SER A 126 7.94 13.32 -19.46
N SER A 127 8.09 12.13 -19.96
CA SER A 127 7.27 11.51 -20.96
C SER A 127 5.78 11.79 -20.68
N VAL A 128 5.02 11.96 -21.73
CA VAL A 128 3.54 12.05 -21.69
C VAL A 128 2.93 11.00 -20.76
N ASP A 129 3.60 9.85 -20.65
CA ASP A 129 3.21 8.75 -19.77
C ASP A 129 3.17 9.13 -18.28
N MET A 130 4.08 9.96 -17.76
CA MET A 130 4.08 10.34 -16.34
C MET A 130 2.89 11.23 -16.00
N TYR A 131 2.55 12.19 -16.86
CA TYR A 131 1.35 13.00 -16.69
C TYR A 131 0.08 12.17 -16.81
N PHE A 132 0.08 11.20 -17.73
CA PHE A 132 -1.01 10.26 -17.87
C PHE A 132 -1.20 9.41 -16.61
N LEU A 133 -0.12 8.86 -16.06
CA LEU A 133 -0.15 8.03 -14.84
C LEU A 133 -0.59 8.85 -13.62
N GLU A 134 -0.14 10.11 -13.50
CA GLU A 134 -0.59 11.01 -12.43
C GLU A 134 -2.08 11.34 -12.57
N ALA A 135 -2.53 11.70 -13.76
CA ALA A 135 -3.94 11.98 -14.02
C ALA A 135 -4.81 10.75 -13.75
N LEU A 136 -4.34 9.56 -14.13
CA LEU A 136 -5.02 8.29 -13.88
C LEU A 136 -5.12 8.01 -12.37
N SER A 137 -4.01 8.17 -11.63
CA SER A 137 -3.99 7.97 -10.17
C SER A 137 -4.95 8.94 -9.45
N ARG A 138 -4.94 10.20 -9.82
CA ARG A 138 -5.87 11.21 -9.28
C ARG A 138 -7.32 10.93 -9.68
N GLY A 139 -7.56 10.54 -10.91
CA GLY A 139 -8.90 10.17 -11.38
C GLY A 139 -9.48 8.99 -10.60
N ILE A 140 -8.70 7.93 -10.42
CA ILE A 140 -9.14 6.75 -9.64
C ILE A 140 -9.40 7.11 -8.17
N SER A 141 -8.57 7.96 -7.56
CA SER A 141 -8.75 8.37 -6.17
C SER A 141 -10.01 9.23 -5.96
N GLN A 142 -10.41 10.02 -6.96
CA GLN A 142 -11.55 10.92 -6.88
C GLN A 142 -12.87 10.27 -7.31
N PHE A 143 -12.82 9.45 -8.35
CA PHE A 143 -14.03 8.94 -9.04
C PHE A 143 -14.17 7.42 -8.97
N GLY A 144 -13.17 6.72 -8.41
CA GLY A 144 -13.12 5.27 -8.40
C GLY A 144 -12.69 4.65 -9.74
N PRO A 145 -12.49 3.32 -9.77
CA PRO A 145 -11.99 2.62 -10.96
C PRO A 145 -13.03 2.46 -12.07
N ASP A 146 -14.30 2.71 -11.78
CA ASP A 146 -15.39 2.52 -12.74
C ASP A 146 -15.53 3.70 -13.74
N HIS A 147 -14.81 4.79 -13.50
CA HIS A 147 -14.84 5.97 -14.33
C HIS A 147 -13.49 6.22 -14.99
N SER A 148 -13.45 6.11 -16.31
CA SER A 148 -12.28 6.54 -17.07
C SER A 148 -12.33 8.05 -17.28
N ILE A 149 -11.29 8.76 -16.84
CA ILE A 149 -11.13 10.20 -17.10
C ILE A 149 -10.91 10.49 -18.59
N LEU A 150 -10.59 9.46 -19.39
CA LEU A 150 -10.30 9.59 -20.82
C LEU A 150 -11.47 9.21 -21.71
N MET A 151 -12.46 8.49 -21.19
CA MET A 151 -13.62 8.05 -21.94
C MET A 151 -14.88 8.21 -21.08
N SER A 152 -15.74 9.14 -21.42
CA SER A 152 -17.06 9.30 -20.78
C SER A 152 -17.86 8.00 -20.92
N GLY A 153 -18.23 7.40 -19.79
CA GLY A 153 -19.01 6.16 -19.74
C GLY A 153 -18.24 4.87 -19.97
N GLY A 154 -16.90 4.93 -20.10
CA GLY A 154 -16.05 3.74 -20.22
C GLY A 154 -15.46 3.30 -18.88
N ASN A 155 -15.49 2.00 -18.58
CA ASN A 155 -14.83 1.45 -17.43
C ASN A 155 -13.32 1.38 -17.65
N LEU A 156 -12.53 1.65 -16.61
CA LEU A 156 -11.08 1.51 -16.67
C LEU A 156 -10.72 0.02 -16.66
N ARG A 157 -10.30 -0.51 -17.84
CA ARG A 157 -9.92 -1.92 -17.99
C ARG A 157 -8.41 -2.17 -17.84
N TYR A 158 -7.68 -1.20 -17.29
CA TYR A 158 -6.23 -1.27 -17.15
C TYR A 158 -5.85 -1.60 -15.69
N HIS A 159 -4.58 -1.84 -15.42
CA HIS A 159 -4.02 -2.20 -14.10
C HIS A 159 -4.28 -1.12 -13.03
N TRP A 160 -5.55 -0.82 -12.77
CA TRP A 160 -6.00 0.29 -11.92
C TRP A 160 -5.53 0.20 -10.47
N PHE A 161 -5.25 -1.02 -9.97
CA PHE A 161 -4.90 -1.23 -8.57
C PHE A 161 -3.67 -0.43 -8.14
N THR A 162 -2.57 -0.49 -8.90
CA THR A 162 -1.34 0.25 -8.58
C THR A 162 -1.56 1.76 -8.62
N TYR A 163 -2.31 2.23 -9.61
CA TYR A 163 -2.62 3.66 -9.75
C TYR A 163 -3.60 4.14 -8.69
N GLY A 164 -4.56 3.31 -8.32
CA GLY A 164 -5.47 3.58 -7.23
C GLY A 164 -4.74 3.71 -5.89
N TRP A 165 -3.81 2.80 -5.62
CA TRP A 165 -2.97 2.87 -4.43
C TRP A 165 -2.08 4.13 -4.42
N ALA A 166 -1.44 4.46 -5.53
CA ALA A 166 -0.66 5.69 -5.67
C ALA A 166 -1.54 6.94 -5.46
N GLY A 167 -2.74 6.94 -6.03
CA GLY A 167 -3.73 8.01 -5.85
C GLY A 167 -4.18 8.15 -4.39
N GLU A 168 -4.45 7.04 -3.71
CA GLU A 168 -4.79 7.02 -2.28
C GLU A 168 -3.66 7.61 -1.43
N LEU A 169 -2.41 7.18 -1.64
CA LEU A 169 -1.25 7.72 -0.95
C LEU A 169 -1.11 9.23 -1.19
N THR A 170 -1.29 9.67 -2.43
CA THR A 170 -1.21 11.09 -2.83
C THR A 170 -2.30 11.91 -2.14
N GLN A 171 -3.53 11.42 -2.13
CA GLN A 171 -4.67 12.10 -1.51
C GLN A 171 -4.49 12.25 0.00
N VAL A 172 -4.08 11.17 0.69
CA VAL A 172 -3.88 11.19 2.16
C VAL A 172 -2.65 12.01 2.54
N ALA A 173 -1.60 11.98 1.74
CA ALA A 173 -0.38 12.73 1.99
C ALA A 173 -0.49 14.23 1.62
N GLY A 174 -1.53 14.62 0.89
CA GLY A 174 -1.70 15.99 0.40
C GLY A 174 -0.66 16.37 -0.67
N LEU A 175 -0.28 15.43 -1.54
CA LEU A 175 0.71 15.59 -2.61
C LEU A 175 0.06 16.03 -3.91
#